data_390c19ceeaf780bc50b833f941fd71b4
#
_entry.id   390c19ceeaf780bc50b833f941fd71b4
#
_cell.length_a   1.000
_cell.length_b   1.000
_cell.length_c   1.000
_cell.angle_alpha   90.00
_cell.angle_beta   90.00
_cell.angle_gamma   90.00
#
_symmetry.space_group_name_H-M   'P 1'
#
loop_
_entity.id
_entity.type
_entity.pdbx_description
1 polymer ?
#
loop_
_entity_poly.entity_id
_entity_poly.type
_entity_poly.pdbx_seq_one_letter_code
_entity_poly.pdbx_strand_id
1 'polypeptide(L)' 'DEPFAGVDPISVEEIIKILKDLKENLTIFISDHNFRDVMKVCDEIILMNQGEILLNGPPEKVQNDRLAQKLYFGEIN' A
#
# COMPACT_ATOMS: atom_id res chain seq x y z
N ASP A 1 -1.01 -8.04 8.18
CA ASP A 1 -2.43 -8.08 7.87
C ASP A 1 -3.12 -6.85 8.42
N GLU A 2 -3.42 -5.90 7.56
CA GLU A 2 -4.03 -4.61 7.91
C GLU A 2 -3.34 -3.91 9.09
N PRO A 3 -2.02 -3.72 9.03
CA PRO A 3 -1.30 -3.14 10.16
C PRO A 3 -1.69 -1.70 10.47
N PHE A 4 -2.33 -1.00 9.54
CA PHE A 4 -2.70 0.40 9.71
C PHE A 4 -4.16 0.60 10.10
N ALA A 5 -4.95 -0.48 10.14
CA ALA A 5 -6.38 -0.38 10.44
C ALA A 5 -6.62 0.09 11.86
N GLY A 6 -7.43 1.14 12.02
CA GLY A 6 -7.78 1.66 13.33
C GLY A 6 -6.66 2.33 14.11
N VAL A 7 -5.53 2.62 13.44
CA VAL A 7 -4.36 3.24 14.08
C VAL A 7 -4.34 4.73 13.76
N ASP A 8 -3.99 5.54 14.75
CA ASP A 8 -3.90 6.99 14.55
C ASP A 8 -2.71 7.37 13.67
N PRO A 9 -2.74 8.57 13.03
CA PRO A 9 -1.71 8.96 12.07
C PRO A 9 -0.28 8.98 12.63
N ILE A 10 -0.10 9.36 13.88
CA ILE A 10 1.23 9.42 14.48
C ILE A 10 1.80 8.01 14.67
N SER A 11 0.96 7.10 15.16
CA SER A 11 1.36 5.71 15.34
C SER A 11 1.60 5.00 14.00
N VAL A 12 0.83 5.37 12.97
CA VAL A 12 1.06 4.85 11.60
C VAL A 12 2.46 5.23 11.12
N GLU A 13 2.90 6.46 11.33
CA GLU A 13 4.25 6.88 10.93
C GLU A 13 5.33 6.08 11.65
N GLU A 14 5.13 5.76 12.92
CA GLU A 14 6.06 4.92 13.67
C GLU A 14 6.12 3.50 13.12
N ILE A 15 4.96 2.93 12.79
CA ILE A 15 4.89 1.61 12.18
C ILE A 15 5.62 1.60 10.84
N ILE A 16 5.43 2.62 10.02
CA ILE A 16 6.11 2.74 8.73
C ILE A 16 7.62 2.75 8.91
N LYS A 17 8.14 3.49 9.88
CA LYS A 17 9.58 3.51 10.16
C LYS A 17 10.10 2.14 10.52
N ILE A 18 9.39 1.42 11.38
CA ILE A 18 9.78 0.08 11.79
C ILE A 18 9.81 -0.85 10.58
N LEU A 19 8.78 -0.81 9.74
CA LEU A 19 8.70 -1.66 8.56
C LEU A 19 9.81 -1.35 7.56
N LYS A 20 10.14 -0.07 7.36
CA LYS A 20 11.22 0.31 6.46
C LYS A 20 12.58 -0.18 6.95
N ASP A 21 12.81 -0.17 8.26
CA ASP A 21 14.04 -0.71 8.81
C ASP A 21 14.11 -2.22 8.67
N LEU A 22 13.00 -2.90 8.93
CA LEU A 22 12.94 -4.37 8.84
C LEU A 22 13.11 -4.87 7.43
N LYS A 23 12.56 -4.18 6.42
CA LYS A 23 12.59 -4.68 5.05
C LYS A 23 13.98 -4.65 4.42
N GLU A 24 14.93 -3.96 5.00
CA GLU A 24 16.32 -3.98 4.52
C GLU A 24 16.94 -5.37 4.63
N ASN A 25 16.49 -6.17 5.59
CA ASN A 25 17.01 -7.49 5.86
C ASN A 25 15.98 -8.61 5.69
N LEU A 26 14.72 -8.25 5.49
CA LEU A 26 13.61 -9.21 5.42
C LEU A 26 12.68 -8.86 4.28
N THR A 27 12.05 -9.87 3.71
CA THR A 27 10.94 -9.69 2.79
C THR A 27 9.66 -9.61 3.61
N ILE A 28 8.88 -8.55 3.42
CA ILE A 28 7.67 -8.31 4.19
C ILE A 28 6.47 -8.23 3.25
N PHE A 29 5.39 -8.95 3.60
CA PHE A 29 4.11 -8.86 2.90
C PHE A 29 3.11 -8.13 3.77
N ILE A 30 2.45 -7.12 3.19
CA ILE A 30 1.45 -6.33 3.88
C ILE A 30 0.16 -6.37 3.07
N SER A 31 -0.96 -6.61 3.77
CA SER A 31 -2.29 -6.52 3.19
C SER A 31 -3.06 -5.46 3.96
N ASP A 32 -3.50 -4.40 3.30
CA ASP A 32 -4.20 -3.31 3.96
C ASP A 32 -5.06 -2.54 2.95
N HIS A 33 -6.12 -1.92 3.44
CA HIS A 33 -6.96 -1.03 2.66
C HIS A 33 -6.45 0.41 2.66
N ASN A 34 -5.55 0.75 3.56
CA ASN A 34 -4.97 2.09 3.64
C ASN A 34 -3.89 2.24 2.58
N PHE A 35 -4.31 2.40 1.33
CA PHE A 35 -3.39 2.41 0.21
C PHE A 35 -2.33 3.51 0.29
N ARG A 36 -2.63 4.64 0.91
CA ARG A 36 -1.66 5.71 1.07
C ARG A 36 -0.47 5.27 1.92
N ASP A 37 -0.75 4.56 3.01
CA ASP A 37 0.29 4.07 3.90
C ASP A 37 1.04 2.90 3.29
N VAL A 38 0.32 2.02 2.60
CA VAL A 38 0.93 0.92 1.86
C VAL A 38 1.91 1.47 0.81
N MET A 39 1.52 2.51 0.09
CA MET A 39 2.39 3.12 -0.91
C MET A 39 3.64 3.76 -0.32
N LYS A 40 3.57 4.25 0.91
CA LYS A 40 4.73 4.83 1.59
C LYS A 40 5.78 3.81 1.97
N VAL A 41 5.37 2.59 2.30
CA VAL A 41 6.27 1.59 2.87
C VAL A 41 6.64 0.49 1.89
N CYS A 42 5.80 0.19 0.91
CA CYS A 42 6.01 -0.95 0.01
C CYS A 42 6.82 -0.55 -1.22
N ASP A 43 7.68 -1.47 -1.65
CA ASP A 43 8.44 -1.31 -2.89
C ASP A 43 7.67 -1.80 -4.10
N GLU A 44 6.77 -2.74 -3.88
CA GLU A 44 5.91 -3.28 -4.93
C GLU A 44 4.50 -3.45 -4.40
N ILE A 45 3.54 -3.09 -5.22
CA ILE A 45 2.12 -3.14 -4.87
C ILE A 45 1.40 -4.06 -5.83
N ILE A 46 0.53 -4.88 -5.26
CA ILE A 46 -0.33 -5.77 -6.02
C ILE A 46 -1.78 -5.38 -5.71
N LEU A 47 -2.51 -4.96 -6.73
CA LEU A 47 -3.94 -4.67 -6.59
C LEU A 47 -4.74 -5.90 -6.96
N MET A 48 -5.64 -6.28 -6.06
CA MET A 48 -6.51 -7.42 -6.27
C MET A 48 -7.96 -7.01 -6.17
N ASN A 49 -8.80 -7.64 -6.98
CA ASN A 49 -10.24 -7.45 -6.92
C ASN A 49 -10.90 -8.78 -7.25
N GLN A 50 -11.79 -9.22 -6.37
CA GLN A 50 -12.56 -10.46 -6.55
C GLN A 50 -11.66 -11.66 -6.87
N GLY A 51 -10.54 -11.76 -6.16
CA GLY A 51 -9.62 -12.88 -6.34
C GLY A 51 -8.69 -12.78 -7.53
N GLU A 52 -8.74 -11.69 -8.28
CA GLU A 52 -7.89 -11.50 -9.45
C GLU A 52 -6.89 -10.38 -9.25
N ILE A 53 -5.69 -10.56 -9.79
CA ILE A 53 -4.69 -9.50 -9.80
C ILE A 53 -4.98 -8.60 -10.99
N LEU A 54 -5.28 -7.33 -10.70
CA LEU A 54 -5.57 -6.34 -11.73
C LEU A 54 -4.31 -5.66 -12.23
N LEU A 55 -3.36 -5.44 -11.34
CA LEU A 55 -2.19 -4.63 -11.62
C LEU A 55 -1.13 -4.91 -10.56
N ASN A 56 0.13 -4.89 -10.97
CA ASN A 56 1.23 -4.93 -10.02
C ASN A 56 2.37 -4.03 -10.51
N GLY A 57 3.17 -3.57 -9.57
CA GLY A 57 4.32 -2.74 -9.90
C GLY A 57 4.71 -1.84 -8.75
N PRO A 58 5.68 -0.94 -9.00
CA PRO A 58 6.07 0.02 -7.97
C PRO A 58 4.93 0.99 -7.67
N PRO A 59 4.97 1.66 -6.50
CA PRO A 59 3.90 2.57 -6.10
C PRO A 59 3.57 3.63 -7.15
N GLU A 60 4.56 4.17 -7.82
CA GLU A 60 4.35 5.20 -8.84
C GLU A 60 3.49 4.70 -10.00
N LYS A 61 3.76 3.49 -10.46
CA LYS A 61 3.01 2.88 -11.55
C LYS A 61 1.56 2.64 -11.15
N VAL A 62 1.36 2.10 -9.95
CA VAL A 62 0.03 1.79 -9.45
C VAL A 62 -0.77 3.05 -9.19
N GLN A 63 -0.14 4.06 -8.60
CA GLN A 63 -0.79 5.32 -8.29
C GLN A 63 -1.26 6.06 -9.53
N ASN A 64 -0.52 5.97 -10.63
CA ASN A 64 -0.84 6.66 -11.87
C ASN A 64 -1.71 5.86 -12.82
N ASP A 65 -2.05 4.63 -12.47
CA ASP A 65 -2.90 3.80 -13.30
C ASP A 65 -4.36 4.25 -13.21
N ARG A 66 -5.00 4.45 -14.37
CA ARG A 66 -6.37 4.93 -14.41
C ARG A 66 -7.37 3.98 -13.78
N LEU A 67 -7.19 2.68 -13.99
CA LEU A 67 -8.07 1.69 -13.41
C LEU A 67 -7.96 1.68 -11.89
N ALA A 68 -6.73 1.74 -11.37
CA ALA A 68 -6.48 1.81 -9.95
C ALA A 68 -7.10 3.06 -9.33
N GLN A 69 -6.95 4.21 -9.98
CA GLN A 69 -7.54 5.45 -9.51
C GLN A 69 -9.06 5.35 -9.45
N LYS A 70 -9.65 4.79 -10.49
CA LYS A 70 -11.10 4.65 -10.58
C LYS A 70 -11.67 3.71 -9.52
N LEU A 71 -10.99 2.58 -9.28
CA LEU A 71 -11.51 1.54 -8.39
C LEU A 71 -11.15 1.71 -6.92
N TYR A 72 -9.99 2.29 -6.63
CA TYR A 72 -9.45 2.29 -5.27
C TYR A 72 -9.12 3.65 -4.70
N PHE A 73 -8.61 4.56 -5.53
CA PHE A 73 -8.12 5.85 -5.03
C PHE A 73 -9.12 6.97 -5.23
N GLY A 74 -10.23 6.68 -5.88
CA GLY A 74 -11.18 7.70 -6.29
C GLY A 74 -10.60 8.57 -7.39
N GLU A 75 -11.47 9.37 -8.01
CA GLU A 75 -10.99 10.34 -8.98
C GLU A 75 -10.50 11.57 -8.21
N ILE A 76 -9.20 11.70 -8.17
CA ILE A 76 -8.60 12.90 -7.62
C ILE A 76 -8.53 13.91 -8.75
N ASN A 77 -9.43 14.83 -8.71
CA ASN A 77 -9.39 15.94 -9.63
C ASN A 77 -8.53 17.05 -9.08
#